data_0c1bbd0708530ef70307a48ed13c5c77
#
_entry.id   0c1bbd0708530ef70307a48ed13c5c77
#
_cell.length_a   1.000
_cell.length_b   1.000
_cell.length_c   1.000
_cell.angle_alpha   90.00
_cell.angle_beta   90.00
_cell.angle_gamma   90.00
#
_symmetry.space_group_name_H-M   'P 1'
#
loop_
_entity.id
_entity.type
_entity.pdbx_description
1 polymer ?
#
loop_
_entity_poly.entity_id
_entity_poly.type
_entity_poly.pdbx_seq_one_letter_code
_entity_poly.pdbx_strand_id
1 'polypeptide(L)'
;MTDPLMRYFEQELTFVRRALGQFGQQHPEHAERLNIHQGQIEDPSLARLLDGVALLNATIEKQLSEQLPEVVEGLLNVIYPSYTQTIPSVAYIHLSPQGDSPESTIIPKGSHFTSDAKGRMCQFTTVDTLETAPFRLVDTTASSAPFKFNRPAGTEQSTAVIQLSLSTGDPSIRFSQLNHQDLDLFVQGFENNADSIIELLLGQTKAISISDISCEKHIVLLADKLKSRISDLKFLFLPQKGNQFSGFQLISEFFFFKEKRQFFRLKDFGQAAKKIDSSEIKINLFMNAIPAEFMRLFDNHVFKLDVIPAVNLFEQTGEPTSYDQRCLTIPVNADAHSDSDIEIVEVKSVFEITPQGEKPLTPLFRDSYQSDPTTDYWQSARNLSGQFRLAISLKPTHELEFSKLYGTNLLCTNGKQSCGIDGEMECSENIDVLGTFTAIYPPTAPIEREQNLNLHWQFVGLLNGNFSSLLHAENPTEKFKQMLLLCSREQVAAEEVQTIHHVSVKSQVSAIRIMGKNVFSPGSEIELTLDTQNGFLAFSDVLNRFFQQFCSFDRYIQLSVKIYGRDGIAKRYPKIHGSQLAM
;
A
#
# COMPACT_ATOMS: atom_id res chain seq x y z
N MET A 1 -28.72 -22.75 -3.08
CA MET A 1 -27.58 -22.41 -3.96
C MET A 1 -27.55 -23.44 -5.07
N THR A 2 -27.80 -23.06 -6.30
CA THR A 2 -27.70 -23.93 -7.47
C THR A 2 -26.22 -24.22 -7.71
N ASP A 3 -25.85 -25.48 -7.82
CA ASP A 3 -24.48 -25.91 -8.14
C ASP A 3 -24.01 -25.20 -9.44
N PRO A 4 -22.87 -24.50 -9.44
CA PRO A 4 -22.35 -23.85 -10.64
C PRO A 4 -22.24 -24.78 -11.85
N LEU A 5 -21.92 -26.06 -11.62
CA LEU A 5 -21.83 -27.06 -12.67
C LEU A 5 -23.15 -27.25 -13.40
N MET A 6 -24.29 -27.17 -12.69
CA MET A 6 -25.62 -27.34 -13.33
C MET A 6 -25.91 -26.24 -14.35
N ARG A 7 -25.45 -25.01 -14.10
CA ARG A 7 -25.59 -23.89 -15.03
C ARG A 7 -24.83 -24.14 -16.35
N TYR A 8 -23.58 -24.59 -16.25
CA TYR A 8 -22.78 -24.94 -17.43
C TYR A 8 -23.41 -26.15 -18.17
N PHE A 9 -23.88 -27.14 -17.41
CA PHE A 9 -24.54 -28.30 -17.99
C PHE A 9 -25.81 -27.94 -18.79
N GLU A 10 -26.67 -27.09 -18.27
CA GLU A 10 -27.86 -26.59 -18.98
C GLU A 10 -27.50 -25.80 -20.25
N GLN A 11 -26.44 -25.02 -20.22
CA GLN A 11 -25.93 -24.28 -21.37
C GLN A 11 -25.43 -25.25 -22.46
N GLU A 12 -24.59 -26.20 -22.08
CA GLU A 12 -24.03 -27.20 -22.99
C GLU A 12 -25.12 -28.09 -23.57
N LEU A 13 -26.08 -28.52 -22.76
CA LEU A 13 -27.21 -29.30 -23.23
C LEU A 13 -28.04 -28.55 -24.31
N THR A 14 -28.23 -27.24 -24.07
CA THR A 14 -28.92 -26.38 -25.03
C THR A 14 -28.14 -26.22 -26.33
N PHE A 15 -26.81 -26.07 -26.22
CA PHE A 15 -25.92 -26.01 -27.39
C PHE A 15 -25.94 -27.31 -28.20
N VAL A 16 -25.81 -28.48 -27.54
CA VAL A 16 -25.84 -29.79 -28.20
C VAL A 16 -27.18 -30.03 -28.91
N ARG A 17 -28.32 -29.69 -28.29
CA ARG A 17 -29.64 -29.79 -28.91
C ARG A 17 -29.77 -28.88 -30.14
N ARG A 18 -29.23 -27.66 -30.09
CA ARG A 18 -29.23 -26.76 -31.24
C ARG A 18 -28.36 -27.27 -32.38
N ALA A 19 -27.17 -27.80 -32.04
CA ALA A 19 -26.26 -28.39 -33.02
C ALA A 19 -26.89 -29.62 -33.72
N LEU A 20 -27.60 -30.48 -32.97
CA LEU A 20 -28.34 -31.61 -33.52
C LEU A 20 -29.47 -31.15 -34.44
N GLY A 21 -30.20 -30.09 -34.11
CA GLY A 21 -31.20 -29.50 -34.98
C GLY A 21 -30.63 -29.00 -36.30
N GLN A 22 -29.47 -28.31 -36.24
CA GLN A 22 -28.75 -27.86 -37.44
C GLN A 22 -28.22 -29.04 -38.28
N PHE A 23 -27.65 -30.05 -37.61
CA PHE A 23 -27.19 -31.29 -38.28
C PHE A 23 -28.35 -31.99 -39.00
N GLY A 24 -29.53 -32.11 -38.37
CA GLY A 24 -30.72 -32.70 -38.98
C GLY A 24 -31.20 -31.95 -40.21
N GLN A 25 -31.05 -30.61 -40.25
CA GLN A 25 -31.38 -29.79 -41.42
C GLN A 25 -30.34 -29.94 -42.54
N GLN A 26 -29.08 -30.06 -42.22
CA GLN A 26 -27.98 -30.15 -43.19
C GLN A 26 -27.80 -31.55 -43.75
N HIS A 27 -28.11 -32.61 -42.98
CA HIS A 27 -27.87 -33.99 -43.31
C HIS A 27 -29.09 -34.87 -42.98
N PRO A 28 -30.22 -34.71 -43.69
CA PRO A 28 -31.49 -35.40 -43.36
C PRO A 28 -31.41 -36.92 -43.41
N GLU A 29 -30.68 -37.48 -44.40
CA GLU A 29 -30.53 -38.93 -44.52
C GLU A 29 -29.77 -39.58 -43.35
N HIS A 30 -28.78 -38.86 -42.78
CA HIS A 30 -28.04 -39.33 -41.61
C HIS A 30 -28.82 -39.11 -40.31
N ALA A 31 -29.59 -38.05 -40.23
CA ALA A 31 -30.44 -37.73 -39.10
C ALA A 31 -31.56 -38.78 -38.94
N GLU A 32 -32.14 -39.23 -40.06
CA GLU A 32 -33.18 -40.28 -40.07
C GLU A 32 -32.63 -41.64 -39.57
N ARG A 33 -31.36 -41.96 -39.92
CA ARG A 33 -30.69 -43.19 -39.43
C ARG A 33 -30.38 -43.13 -37.93
N LEU A 34 -30.22 -41.92 -37.37
CA LEU A 34 -29.96 -41.71 -35.95
C LEU A 34 -31.23 -41.39 -35.16
N ASN A 35 -32.42 -41.47 -35.78
CA ASN A 35 -33.72 -41.09 -35.20
C ASN A 35 -33.71 -39.72 -34.55
N ILE A 36 -33.11 -38.74 -35.24
CA ILE A 36 -33.06 -37.34 -34.79
C ILE A 36 -34.19 -36.57 -35.47
N HIS A 37 -35.24 -36.26 -34.73
CA HIS A 37 -36.36 -35.44 -35.22
C HIS A 37 -36.40 -34.07 -34.51
N GLN A 38 -36.35 -33.00 -35.29
CA GLN A 38 -36.42 -31.61 -34.78
C GLN A 38 -35.46 -31.28 -33.62
N GLY A 39 -34.26 -31.89 -33.61
CA GLY A 39 -33.27 -31.68 -32.55
C GLY A 39 -33.52 -32.47 -31.25
N GLN A 40 -34.51 -33.39 -31.28
CA GLN A 40 -34.73 -34.35 -30.21
C GLN A 40 -34.36 -35.76 -30.70
N ILE A 41 -33.83 -36.56 -29.79
CA ILE A 41 -33.45 -37.94 -30.03
C ILE A 41 -34.49 -38.85 -29.38
N GLU A 42 -35.08 -39.72 -30.16
CA GLU A 42 -36.09 -40.64 -29.65
C GLU A 42 -35.47 -41.88 -28.94
N ASP A 43 -34.20 -42.19 -29.22
CA ASP A 43 -33.50 -43.26 -28.53
C ASP A 43 -32.99 -42.83 -27.15
N PRO A 44 -33.52 -43.44 -26.05
CA PRO A 44 -33.10 -43.07 -24.69
C PRO A 44 -31.62 -43.36 -24.40
N SER A 45 -31.01 -44.34 -25.09
CA SER A 45 -29.60 -44.65 -24.89
C SER A 45 -28.70 -43.61 -25.51
N LEU A 46 -29.03 -43.11 -26.68
CA LEU A 46 -28.32 -42.04 -27.36
C LEU A 46 -28.52 -40.70 -26.63
N ALA A 47 -29.73 -40.44 -26.11
CA ALA A 47 -30.00 -39.25 -25.29
C ALA A 47 -29.12 -39.23 -24.03
N ARG A 48 -28.99 -40.32 -23.28
CA ARG A 48 -28.11 -40.42 -22.10
C ARG A 48 -26.63 -40.25 -22.44
N LEU A 49 -26.19 -40.72 -23.60
CA LEU A 49 -24.82 -40.58 -24.06
C LEU A 49 -24.51 -39.09 -24.35
N LEU A 50 -25.45 -38.36 -24.93
CA LEU A 50 -25.33 -36.93 -25.20
C LEU A 50 -25.41 -36.09 -23.91
N ASP A 51 -26.24 -36.48 -22.97
CA ASP A 51 -26.25 -35.88 -21.63
C ASP A 51 -24.88 -36.07 -20.95
N GLY A 52 -24.26 -37.24 -21.11
CA GLY A 52 -22.91 -37.53 -20.64
C GLY A 52 -21.84 -36.65 -21.32
N VAL A 53 -21.95 -36.47 -22.63
CA VAL A 53 -21.05 -35.55 -23.38
C VAL A 53 -21.26 -34.10 -22.94
N ALA A 54 -22.52 -33.66 -22.78
CA ALA A 54 -22.82 -32.33 -22.29
C ALA A 54 -22.26 -32.11 -20.87
N LEU A 55 -22.32 -33.12 -20.00
CA LEU A 55 -21.73 -33.06 -18.66
C LEU A 55 -20.20 -32.96 -18.70
N LEU A 56 -19.55 -33.73 -19.57
CA LEU A 56 -18.10 -33.65 -19.77
C LEU A 56 -17.69 -32.27 -20.30
N ASN A 57 -18.40 -31.77 -21.32
CA ASN A 57 -18.14 -30.42 -21.84
C ASN A 57 -18.38 -29.35 -20.78
N ALA A 58 -19.45 -29.42 -20.01
CA ALA A 58 -19.74 -28.54 -18.91
C ALA A 58 -18.64 -28.56 -17.84
N THR A 59 -18.07 -29.75 -17.58
CA THR A 59 -16.94 -29.86 -16.63
C THR A 59 -15.69 -29.19 -17.18
N ILE A 60 -15.41 -29.36 -18.49
CA ILE A 60 -14.28 -28.70 -19.17
C ILE A 60 -14.49 -27.20 -19.22
N GLU A 61 -15.67 -26.70 -19.58
CA GLU A 61 -16.02 -25.29 -19.64
C GLU A 61 -15.88 -24.63 -18.25
N LYS A 62 -16.38 -25.32 -17.22
CA LYS A 62 -16.18 -24.91 -15.83
C LYS A 62 -14.70 -24.81 -15.48
N GLN A 63 -13.90 -25.84 -15.79
CA GLN A 63 -12.46 -25.82 -15.53
C GLN A 63 -11.75 -24.70 -16.28
N LEU A 64 -12.08 -24.47 -17.56
CA LEU A 64 -11.51 -23.36 -18.34
C LEU A 64 -11.88 -21.99 -17.76
N SER A 65 -13.12 -21.81 -17.32
CA SER A 65 -13.55 -20.56 -16.69
C SER A 65 -12.92 -20.34 -15.31
N GLU A 66 -12.61 -21.41 -14.58
CA GLU A 66 -11.92 -21.37 -13.30
C GLU A 66 -10.40 -21.17 -13.45
N GLN A 67 -9.78 -21.59 -14.54
CA GLN A 67 -8.34 -21.44 -14.79
C GLN A 67 -7.95 -20.01 -15.26
N LEU A 68 -8.83 -19.32 -15.98
CA LEU A 68 -8.55 -17.95 -16.44
C LEU A 68 -8.33 -16.97 -15.27
N PRO A 69 -9.14 -16.98 -14.18
CA PRO A 69 -8.86 -16.20 -12.99
C PRO A 69 -7.49 -16.50 -12.37
N GLU A 70 -7.12 -17.78 -12.27
CA GLU A 70 -5.84 -18.20 -11.69
C GLU A 70 -4.63 -17.67 -12.45
N VAL A 71 -4.70 -17.63 -13.79
CA VAL A 71 -3.63 -17.06 -14.63
C VAL A 71 -3.48 -15.58 -14.40
N VAL A 72 -4.59 -14.84 -14.35
CA VAL A 72 -4.59 -13.39 -14.13
C VAL A 72 -4.12 -13.04 -12.72
N GLU A 73 -4.63 -13.74 -11.71
CA GLU A 73 -4.15 -13.60 -10.34
C GLU A 73 -2.66 -13.96 -10.23
N GLY A 74 -2.20 -15.01 -10.92
CA GLY A 74 -0.80 -15.39 -10.99
C GLY A 74 0.08 -14.29 -11.56
N LEU A 75 -0.33 -13.65 -12.66
CA LEU A 75 0.37 -12.50 -13.25
C LEU A 75 0.38 -11.30 -12.31
N LEU A 76 -0.76 -10.95 -11.72
CA LEU A 76 -0.87 -9.83 -10.79
C LEU A 76 -0.05 -10.08 -9.52
N ASN A 77 0.00 -11.32 -9.02
CA ASN A 77 0.81 -11.69 -7.86
C ASN A 77 2.31 -11.54 -8.11
N VAL A 78 2.77 -11.61 -9.36
CA VAL A 78 4.17 -11.32 -9.72
C VAL A 78 4.41 -9.82 -9.85
N ILE A 79 3.50 -9.08 -10.51
CA ILE A 79 3.71 -7.68 -10.86
C ILE A 79 3.30 -6.74 -9.72
N TYR A 80 2.12 -6.99 -9.10
CA TYR A 80 1.56 -6.17 -8.04
C TYR A 80 0.68 -7.00 -7.08
N PRO A 81 1.30 -7.81 -6.19
CA PRO A 81 0.58 -8.74 -5.29
C PRO A 81 -0.45 -8.05 -4.40
N SER A 82 -0.17 -6.84 -3.93
CA SER A 82 -1.09 -6.10 -3.06
C SER A 82 -2.44 -5.82 -3.70
N TYR A 83 -2.58 -5.94 -5.03
CA TYR A 83 -3.85 -5.74 -5.72
C TYR A 83 -4.84 -6.88 -5.50
N THR A 84 -4.34 -8.12 -5.42
CA THR A 84 -5.14 -9.33 -5.25
C THR A 84 -5.28 -9.77 -3.78
N GLN A 85 -4.54 -9.12 -2.87
CA GLN A 85 -4.52 -9.43 -1.45
C GLN A 85 -5.50 -8.55 -0.65
N THR A 86 -5.96 -9.03 0.49
CA THR A 86 -6.64 -8.21 1.50
C THR A 86 -5.70 -7.12 1.99
N ILE A 87 -6.19 -5.88 2.09
CA ILE A 87 -5.45 -4.78 2.72
C ILE A 87 -5.63 -4.91 4.23
N PRO A 88 -4.56 -5.13 4.98
CA PRO A 88 -4.63 -5.35 6.41
C PRO A 88 -4.99 -4.08 7.18
N SER A 89 -5.48 -4.26 8.38
CA SER A 89 -5.67 -3.19 9.35
C SER A 89 -4.33 -2.57 9.75
N VAL A 90 -4.33 -1.26 10.01
CA VAL A 90 -3.17 -0.49 10.47
C VAL A 90 -3.47 0.14 11.82
N ALA A 91 -2.56 -0.01 12.76
CA ALA A 91 -2.55 0.67 14.04
C ALA A 91 -1.46 1.75 14.05
N TYR A 92 -1.75 2.88 14.68
CA TYR A 92 -0.79 3.96 14.91
C TYR A 92 -0.40 3.95 16.38
N ILE A 93 0.78 3.41 16.68
CA ILE A 93 1.25 3.12 18.04
C ILE A 93 2.03 4.32 18.52
N HIS A 94 1.63 4.89 19.64
CA HIS A 94 2.32 5.96 20.33
C HIS A 94 3.02 5.40 21.58
N LEU A 95 4.30 5.72 21.70
CA LEU A 95 5.06 5.48 22.91
C LEU A 95 4.88 6.66 23.86
N SER A 96 4.26 6.42 25.01
CA SER A 96 4.19 7.39 26.10
C SER A 96 5.35 7.11 27.06
N PRO A 97 6.43 7.93 27.06
CA PRO A 97 7.59 7.68 27.88
C PRO A 97 7.25 7.81 29.36
N GLN A 98 7.71 6.88 30.18
CA GLN A 98 7.66 6.93 31.64
C GLN A 98 9.04 7.31 32.16
N GLY A 99 9.15 8.55 32.67
CA GLY A 99 10.42 9.07 33.18
C GLY A 99 11.22 9.89 32.13
N ASP A 100 12.38 10.34 32.55
CA ASP A 100 13.30 11.13 31.75
C ASP A 100 14.44 10.21 31.30
N SER A 101 14.35 9.66 30.08
CA SER A 101 15.44 8.90 29.50
C SER A 101 16.27 9.79 28.60
N PRO A 102 17.58 9.97 28.87
CA PRO A 102 18.46 10.78 28.04
C PRO A 102 18.88 10.06 26.76
N GLU A 103 18.60 8.80 26.62
CA GLU A 103 19.02 7.98 25.49
C GLU A 103 17.85 7.67 24.56
N SER A 104 18.10 7.80 23.27
CA SER A 104 17.17 7.33 22.25
C SER A 104 17.28 5.83 22.09
N THR A 105 16.16 5.15 22.05
CA THR A 105 16.07 3.72 21.75
C THR A 105 15.56 3.53 20.33
N ILE A 106 16.08 2.53 19.64
CA ILE A 106 15.67 2.22 18.28
C ILE A 106 14.71 1.04 18.31
N ILE A 107 13.47 1.27 17.84
CA ILE A 107 12.52 0.21 17.54
C ILE A 107 12.68 -0.12 16.04
N PRO A 108 13.22 -1.29 15.69
CA PRO A 108 13.49 -1.63 14.30
C PRO A 108 12.20 -1.86 13.51
N LYS A 109 12.28 -1.68 12.20
CA LYS A 109 11.24 -2.13 11.28
C LYS A 109 11.08 -3.65 11.39
N GLY A 110 9.83 -4.13 11.45
CA GLY A 110 9.53 -5.54 11.59
C GLY A 110 9.33 -5.98 13.04
N SER A 111 9.41 -5.08 14.02
CA SER A 111 9.10 -5.42 15.42
C SER A 111 7.62 -5.76 15.58
N HIS A 112 7.36 -6.75 16.44
CA HIS A 112 6.03 -7.28 16.67
C HIS A 112 5.38 -6.67 17.90
N PHE A 113 4.15 -6.22 17.72
CA PHE A 113 3.28 -5.74 18.79
C PHE A 113 2.06 -6.62 18.90
N THR A 114 1.63 -6.89 20.12
CA THR A 114 0.44 -7.68 20.40
C THR A 114 -0.56 -6.86 21.20
N SER A 115 -1.83 -7.09 20.97
CA SER A 115 -2.92 -6.48 21.74
C SER A 115 -4.09 -7.45 21.82
N ASP A 116 -4.80 -7.41 22.93
CA ASP A 116 -5.99 -8.24 23.13
C ASP A 116 -7.22 -7.59 22.48
N ALA A 117 -7.93 -8.36 21.68
CA ALA A 117 -9.21 -8.00 21.10
C ALA A 117 -10.29 -8.93 21.67
N LYS A 118 -10.79 -8.64 22.87
CA LYS A 118 -11.86 -9.41 23.53
C LYS A 118 -11.50 -10.89 23.77
N GLY A 119 -10.29 -11.13 24.30
CA GLY A 119 -9.78 -12.48 24.58
C GLY A 119 -9.09 -13.14 23.40
N ARG A 120 -8.78 -12.40 22.33
CA ARG A 120 -8.04 -12.88 21.16
C ARG A 120 -6.84 -11.99 20.89
N MET A 121 -5.67 -12.58 20.81
CA MET A 121 -4.44 -11.86 20.55
C MET A 121 -4.34 -11.46 19.07
N CYS A 122 -4.25 -10.17 18.81
CA CYS A 122 -3.97 -9.61 17.50
C CYS A 122 -2.51 -9.19 17.41
N GLN A 123 -1.86 -9.50 16.29
CA GLN A 123 -0.45 -9.19 16.06
C GLN A 123 -0.28 -8.10 15.00
N PHE A 124 0.58 -7.15 15.30
CA PHE A 124 0.93 -6.05 14.39
C PHE A 124 2.43 -6.00 14.21
N THR A 125 2.87 -5.69 13.00
CA THR A 125 4.29 -5.58 12.65
C THR A 125 4.60 -4.16 12.23
N THR A 126 5.65 -3.55 12.79
CA THR A 126 6.05 -2.17 12.46
C THR A 126 6.53 -2.04 11.02
N VAL A 127 6.13 -0.97 10.35
CA VAL A 127 6.46 -0.74 8.92
C VAL A 127 7.67 0.14 8.70
N ASP A 128 8.16 0.80 9.75
CA ASP A 128 9.33 1.67 9.73
C ASP A 128 10.17 1.48 10.99
N THR A 129 11.33 2.07 11.01
CA THR A 129 12.18 2.16 12.19
C THR A 129 11.87 3.45 12.93
N LEU A 130 11.61 3.36 14.24
CA LEU A 130 11.42 4.51 15.12
C LEU A 130 12.66 4.70 15.98
N GLU A 131 13.27 5.87 15.91
CA GLU A 131 14.25 6.35 16.89
C GLU A 131 13.50 7.23 17.89
N THR A 132 13.34 6.74 19.14
CA THR A 132 12.58 7.45 20.17
C THR A 132 13.26 8.78 20.52
N ALA A 133 12.45 9.81 20.73
CA ALA A 133 12.95 11.12 21.07
C ALA A 133 13.45 11.14 22.53
N PRO A 134 14.72 11.52 22.80
CA PRO A 134 15.24 11.71 24.16
C PRO A 134 14.78 13.04 24.79
N PHE A 135 13.62 13.49 24.38
CA PHE A 135 12.97 14.74 24.83
C PHE A 135 11.46 14.61 24.62
N ARG A 136 10.70 15.44 25.29
CA ARG A 136 9.24 15.45 25.20
C ARG A 136 8.70 16.77 24.66
N LEU A 137 7.54 16.74 24.04
CA LEU A 137 6.76 17.90 23.69
C LEU A 137 5.99 18.37 24.94
N VAL A 138 6.27 19.58 25.38
CA VAL A 138 5.69 20.15 26.61
C VAL A 138 4.46 20.98 26.29
N ASP A 139 4.55 21.83 25.26
CA ASP A 139 3.50 22.77 24.91
C ASP A 139 3.45 23.05 23.41
N THR A 140 2.25 23.29 22.91
CA THR A 140 2.01 23.71 21.53
C THR A 140 1.08 24.91 21.53
N THR A 141 1.53 26.00 20.94
CA THR A 141 0.73 27.21 20.84
C THR A 141 0.73 27.79 19.43
N ALA A 142 -0.42 28.30 19.01
CA ALA A 142 -0.53 29.07 17.78
C ALA A 142 -0.87 30.53 18.12
N SER A 143 -0.18 31.47 17.50
CA SER A 143 -0.39 32.90 17.73
C SER A 143 -0.30 33.69 16.42
N SER A 144 -1.00 34.83 16.38
CA SER A 144 -0.93 35.78 15.28
C SER A 144 -0.11 37.03 15.69
N ALA A 145 0.43 37.71 14.68
CA ALA A 145 1.13 38.95 14.87
C ALA A 145 0.21 40.02 15.52
N PRO A 146 0.77 40.94 16.38
CA PRO A 146 2.19 41.10 16.70
C PRO A 146 2.70 40.05 17.69
N PHE A 147 3.87 39.49 17.40
CA PHE A 147 4.50 38.47 18.26
C PHE A 147 5.14 39.13 19.49
N LYS A 148 5.05 38.45 20.64
CA LYS A 148 5.61 38.94 21.93
C LYS A 148 7.09 38.56 22.12
N PHE A 149 7.74 38.00 21.10
CA PHE A 149 9.12 37.54 21.12
C PHE A 149 9.90 38.08 19.91
N ASN A 150 11.22 38.04 20.00
CA ASN A 150 12.09 38.39 18.88
C ASN A 150 11.98 37.36 17.77
N ARG A 151 11.84 37.81 16.55
CA ARG A 151 11.77 36.94 15.38
C ARG A 151 13.03 37.02 14.54
N PRO A 152 13.44 35.92 13.90
CA PRO A 152 14.62 35.92 13.06
C PRO A 152 14.40 36.74 11.77
N ALA A 153 15.50 37.19 11.18
CA ALA A 153 15.49 37.85 9.89
C ALA A 153 14.89 36.95 8.81
N GLY A 154 14.14 37.53 7.88
CA GLY A 154 13.46 36.78 6.80
C GLY A 154 12.06 36.29 7.15
N THR A 155 11.56 36.59 8.36
CA THR A 155 10.20 36.24 8.79
C THR A 155 9.27 37.44 8.89
N GLU A 156 9.69 38.60 8.37
CA GLU A 156 8.97 39.88 8.51
C GLU A 156 7.56 39.84 7.91
N GLN A 157 7.36 39.04 6.87
CA GLN A 157 6.07 38.92 6.20
C GLN A 157 5.13 37.90 6.86
N SER A 158 5.60 37.11 7.83
CA SER A 158 4.79 36.11 8.50
C SER A 158 3.83 36.77 9.46
N THR A 159 2.54 36.39 9.36
CA THR A 159 1.47 36.93 10.21
C THR A 159 1.03 35.97 11.31
N ALA A 160 1.49 34.73 11.28
CA ALA A 160 1.17 33.73 12.28
C ALA A 160 2.36 32.79 12.55
N VAL A 161 2.37 32.18 13.71
CA VAL A 161 3.39 31.21 14.12
C VAL A 161 2.75 30.06 14.92
N ILE A 162 3.21 28.84 14.67
CA ILE A 162 2.97 27.69 15.54
C ILE A 162 4.29 27.42 16.27
N GLN A 163 4.24 27.37 17.59
CA GLN A 163 5.38 27.09 18.45
C GLN A 163 5.22 25.75 19.13
N LEU A 164 6.22 24.89 19.01
CA LEU A 164 6.30 23.60 19.72
C LEU A 164 7.45 23.74 20.72
N SER A 165 7.15 23.58 22.00
CA SER A 165 8.12 23.64 23.10
C SER A 165 8.57 22.21 23.43
N LEU A 166 9.86 21.96 23.31
CA LEU A 166 10.49 20.66 23.60
C LEU A 166 11.37 20.80 24.84
N SER A 167 11.35 19.77 25.71
CA SER A 167 12.18 19.69 26.90
C SER A 167 12.82 18.32 27.05
N THR A 168 14.06 18.26 27.50
CA THR A 168 14.76 17.02 27.85
C THR A 168 14.24 16.39 29.14
N GLY A 169 13.41 17.13 29.91
CA GLY A 169 12.92 16.69 31.23
C GLY A 169 13.95 16.93 32.35
N ASP A 170 15.20 16.59 32.13
CA ASP A 170 16.31 16.85 33.07
C ASP A 170 17.05 18.13 32.66
N PRO A 171 17.10 19.16 33.55
CA PRO A 171 17.83 20.42 33.26
C PRO A 171 19.34 20.24 33.06
N SER A 172 19.92 19.10 33.50
CA SER A 172 21.35 18.80 33.29
C SER A 172 21.68 18.37 31.87
N ILE A 173 20.67 17.83 31.15
CA ILE A 173 20.82 17.33 29.77
C ILE A 173 20.47 18.47 28.80
N ARG A 174 21.38 18.75 27.87
CA ARG A 174 21.20 19.83 26.89
C ARG A 174 21.01 19.28 25.48
N PHE A 175 20.22 19.97 24.66
CA PHE A 175 20.01 19.62 23.25
C PHE A 175 21.31 19.60 22.44
N SER A 176 22.33 20.37 22.86
CA SER A 176 23.66 20.31 22.26
C SER A 176 24.37 18.98 22.40
N GLN A 177 24.01 18.17 23.39
CA GLN A 177 24.60 16.85 23.68
C GLN A 177 23.85 15.68 23.04
N LEU A 178 22.60 15.90 22.61
CA LEU A 178 21.76 14.85 22.05
C LEU A 178 22.18 14.49 20.63
N ASN A 179 22.09 13.21 20.30
CA ASN A 179 22.41 12.70 18.96
C ASN A 179 21.15 12.22 18.25
N HIS A 180 20.27 13.14 17.95
CA HIS A 180 19.05 12.88 17.17
C HIS A 180 19.17 13.58 15.82
N GLN A 181 18.73 12.97 14.72
CA GLN A 181 18.95 13.52 13.37
C GLN A 181 17.75 14.34 12.87
N ASP A 182 16.71 13.65 12.50
CA ASP A 182 15.49 14.24 11.96
C ASP A 182 14.36 14.08 13.00
N LEU A 183 13.42 15.00 13.05
CA LEU A 183 12.30 14.94 13.97
C LEU A 183 11.05 14.47 13.24
N ASP A 184 10.53 13.34 13.64
CA ASP A 184 9.24 12.83 13.17
C ASP A 184 8.11 13.37 14.05
N LEU A 185 7.08 13.91 13.41
CA LEU A 185 5.92 14.52 14.02
C LEU A 185 4.66 13.83 13.49
N PHE A 186 3.78 13.44 14.38
CA PHE A 186 2.43 13.00 14.04
C PHE A 186 1.43 14.07 14.48
N VAL A 187 0.46 14.38 13.61
CA VAL A 187 -0.56 15.41 13.88
C VAL A 187 -1.88 14.73 14.16
N GLN A 188 -2.33 14.76 15.41
CA GLN A 188 -3.60 14.17 15.87
C GLN A 188 -4.74 15.20 15.81
N GLY A 189 -5.99 14.74 15.75
CA GLY A 189 -7.17 15.60 15.88
C GLY A 189 -7.69 16.21 14.58
N PHE A 190 -7.13 15.82 13.43
CA PHE A 190 -7.53 16.32 12.10
C PHE A 190 -7.95 15.20 11.16
N GLU A 191 -8.57 14.14 11.68
CA GLU A 191 -8.92 12.92 10.91
C GLU A 191 -9.79 13.26 9.70
N ASN A 192 -10.76 14.15 9.88
CA ASN A 192 -11.66 14.59 8.81
C ASN A 192 -11.06 15.71 7.93
N ASN A 193 -9.97 16.35 8.36
CA ASN A 193 -9.34 17.49 7.72
C ASN A 193 -7.82 17.32 7.53
N ALA A 194 -7.34 16.08 7.41
CA ALA A 194 -5.91 15.80 7.30
C ALA A 194 -5.23 16.52 6.13
N ASP A 195 -5.92 16.68 5.02
CA ASP A 195 -5.39 17.41 3.86
C ASP A 195 -5.24 18.92 4.14
N SER A 196 -6.16 19.50 4.91
CA SER A 196 -6.08 20.90 5.31
C SER A 196 -4.89 21.17 6.21
N ILE A 197 -4.51 20.24 7.10
CA ILE A 197 -3.32 20.38 7.91
C ILE A 197 -2.04 20.29 7.08
N ILE A 198 -2.01 19.42 6.05
CA ILE A 198 -0.89 19.38 5.11
C ILE A 198 -0.75 20.71 4.38
N GLU A 199 -1.84 21.28 3.90
CA GLU A 199 -1.82 22.59 3.24
C GLU A 199 -1.38 23.71 4.18
N LEU A 200 -1.82 23.68 5.43
CA LEU A 200 -1.39 24.64 6.42
C LEU A 200 0.11 24.52 6.70
N LEU A 201 0.57 23.33 7.06
CA LEU A 201 1.96 23.11 7.46
C LEU A 201 2.96 23.24 6.30
N LEU A 202 2.63 22.74 5.11
CA LEU A 202 3.54 22.79 3.96
C LEU A 202 3.29 23.98 3.02
N GLY A 203 2.04 24.43 2.91
CA GLY A 203 1.67 25.51 1.99
C GLY A 203 1.86 26.89 2.58
N GLN A 204 1.59 27.07 3.88
CA GLN A 204 1.64 28.37 4.53
C GLN A 204 2.95 28.64 5.26
N THR A 205 3.75 27.62 5.59
CA THR A 205 5.05 27.80 6.26
C THR A 205 6.05 28.47 5.33
N LYS A 206 6.66 29.56 5.79
CA LYS A 206 7.67 30.33 5.05
C LYS A 206 9.08 30.12 5.59
N ALA A 207 9.21 30.00 6.90
CA ALA A 207 10.47 29.75 7.55
C ALA A 207 10.24 28.95 8.84
N ILE A 208 11.24 28.19 9.22
CA ILE A 208 11.24 27.40 10.44
C ILE A 208 12.42 27.92 11.27
N SER A 209 12.24 28.16 12.54
CA SER A 209 13.38 28.44 13.41
C SER A 209 13.35 27.55 14.64
N ILE A 210 14.52 27.13 15.07
CA ILE A 210 14.73 26.52 16.37
C ILE A 210 15.36 27.56 17.24
N SER A 211 14.80 27.79 18.44
CA SER A 211 15.26 28.84 19.37
C SER A 211 15.32 28.30 20.80
N ASP A 212 16.04 28.99 21.65
CA ASP A 212 15.92 28.84 23.09
C ASP A 212 14.53 29.29 23.57
N ILE A 213 14.22 29.06 24.85
CA ILE A 213 12.93 29.46 25.45
C ILE A 213 12.66 30.95 25.34
N SER A 214 13.70 31.78 25.52
CA SER A 214 13.61 33.24 25.46
C SER A 214 13.44 33.79 24.05
N CYS A 215 13.61 32.94 23.03
CA CYS A 215 13.63 33.33 21.62
C CYS A 215 14.64 34.43 21.29
N GLU A 216 15.80 34.42 21.97
CA GLU A 216 16.90 35.33 21.69
C GLU A 216 17.83 34.80 20.62
N LYS A 217 18.10 33.48 20.66
CA LYS A 217 18.97 32.82 19.71
C LYS A 217 18.13 31.93 18.75
N HIS A 218 18.15 32.26 17.47
CA HIS A 218 17.43 31.53 16.44
C HIS A 218 18.38 30.86 15.47
N ILE A 219 18.11 29.58 15.15
CA ILE A 219 18.71 28.87 14.04
C ILE A 219 17.60 28.66 13.00
N VAL A 220 17.75 29.32 11.85
CA VAL A 220 16.72 29.30 10.79
C VAL A 220 16.96 28.14 9.86
N LEU A 221 15.90 27.40 9.59
CA LEU A 221 15.81 26.35 8.59
C LEU A 221 14.87 26.80 7.46
N LEU A 222 15.12 26.34 6.25
CA LEU A 222 14.24 26.58 5.13
C LEU A 222 12.91 25.82 5.31
N ALA A 223 11.82 26.36 4.80
CA ALA A 223 10.50 25.75 4.88
C ALA A 223 10.44 24.34 4.22
N ASP A 224 11.28 24.10 3.21
CA ASP A 224 11.36 22.80 2.51
C ASP A 224 11.95 21.67 3.37
N LYS A 225 12.47 21.98 4.56
CA LYS A 225 12.94 20.97 5.53
C LYS A 225 11.80 20.25 6.24
N LEU A 226 10.63 20.88 6.37
CA LEU A 226 9.42 20.21 6.81
C LEU A 226 8.76 19.49 5.62
N LYS A 227 8.65 18.18 5.70
CA LYS A 227 8.10 17.34 4.63
C LYS A 227 7.00 16.45 5.17
N SER A 228 5.95 16.27 4.38
CA SER A 228 5.01 15.17 4.61
C SER A 228 5.66 13.85 4.21
N ARG A 229 5.39 12.79 4.96
CA ARG A 229 5.86 11.45 4.64
C ARG A 229 4.94 10.68 3.68
N ILE A 230 3.85 11.30 3.23
CA ILE A 230 2.84 10.67 2.39
C ILE A 230 3.38 10.16 1.05
N SER A 231 4.34 10.89 0.46
CA SER A 231 4.99 10.54 -0.82
C SER A 231 6.34 9.84 -0.66
N ASP A 232 6.71 9.45 0.56
CA ASP A 232 7.98 8.78 0.83
C ASP A 232 7.88 7.28 0.51
N LEU A 233 8.62 6.84 -0.51
CA LEU A 233 8.68 5.42 -0.92
C LEU A 233 9.33 4.51 0.14
N LYS A 234 10.08 5.06 1.09
CA LYS A 234 10.62 4.29 2.21
C LYS A 234 9.60 4.10 3.33
N PHE A 235 8.53 4.89 3.32
CA PHE A 235 7.45 4.86 4.29
C PHE A 235 6.17 4.25 3.71
N LEU A 236 6.30 3.14 2.99
CA LEU A 236 5.17 2.35 2.53
C LEU A 236 4.77 1.34 3.61
N PHE A 237 3.47 1.19 3.82
CA PHE A 237 2.91 0.36 4.88
C PHE A 237 2.82 -1.11 4.49
N LEU A 238 2.45 -1.37 3.25
CA LEU A 238 2.38 -2.73 2.75
C LEU A 238 3.78 -3.25 2.38
N PRO A 239 4.06 -4.54 2.60
CA PRO A 239 5.35 -5.12 2.27
C PRO A 239 5.62 -5.04 0.77
N GLN A 240 6.84 -4.63 0.42
CA GLN A 240 7.33 -4.62 -0.96
C GLN A 240 8.06 -5.92 -1.27
N LYS A 241 7.83 -6.47 -2.45
CA LYS A 241 8.51 -7.66 -2.95
C LYS A 241 9.37 -7.31 -4.16
N GLY A 242 10.63 -7.70 -4.10
CA GLY A 242 11.55 -7.62 -5.24
C GLY A 242 11.58 -6.26 -5.93
N ASN A 243 11.52 -6.26 -7.25
CA ASN A 243 11.51 -5.06 -8.11
C ASN A 243 10.11 -4.53 -8.41
N GLN A 244 9.15 -4.67 -7.49
CA GLN A 244 7.81 -4.16 -7.70
C GLN A 244 7.80 -2.65 -8.02
N PHE A 245 6.89 -2.28 -8.91
CA PHE A 245 6.65 -0.89 -9.22
C PHE A 245 5.92 -0.18 -8.05
N SER A 246 6.70 0.53 -7.23
CA SER A 246 6.22 1.18 -6.00
C SER A 246 5.18 2.28 -6.25
N GLY A 247 5.05 2.77 -7.48
CA GLY A 247 4.15 3.88 -7.81
C GLY A 247 2.67 3.54 -7.60
N PHE A 248 2.24 2.35 -8.02
CA PHE A 248 0.85 1.92 -7.81
C PHE A 248 0.54 1.70 -6.33
N GLN A 249 1.49 1.12 -5.59
CA GLN A 249 1.34 0.94 -4.15
C GLN A 249 1.23 2.29 -3.44
N LEU A 250 2.04 3.28 -3.82
CA LEU A 250 2.00 4.62 -3.26
C LEU A 250 0.62 5.28 -3.44
N ILE A 251 0.03 5.16 -4.64
CA ILE A 251 -1.32 5.66 -4.92
C ILE A 251 -2.37 4.91 -4.12
N SER A 252 -2.30 3.58 -4.10
CA SER A 252 -3.27 2.77 -3.36
C SER A 252 -3.22 3.08 -1.86
N GLU A 253 -2.03 3.20 -1.27
CA GLU A 253 -1.88 3.56 0.14
C GLU A 253 -2.35 4.99 0.45
N PHE A 254 -2.26 5.91 -0.50
CA PHE A 254 -2.81 7.25 -0.35
C PHE A 254 -4.32 7.23 -0.15
N PHE A 255 -5.01 6.32 -0.85
CA PHE A 255 -6.45 6.19 -0.73
C PHE A 255 -6.88 5.34 0.48
N PHE A 256 -6.15 4.27 0.79
CA PHE A 256 -6.53 3.34 1.85
C PHE A 256 -6.20 3.85 3.26
N PHE A 257 -5.07 4.54 3.43
CA PHE A 257 -4.57 4.96 4.74
C PHE A 257 -4.58 6.47 4.87
N LYS A 258 -5.74 7.04 5.22
CA LYS A 258 -5.92 8.50 5.33
C LYS A 258 -5.03 9.11 6.41
N GLU A 259 -4.82 8.41 7.51
CA GLU A 259 -4.00 8.84 8.64
C GLU A 259 -2.49 8.93 8.30
N LYS A 260 -2.05 8.27 7.21
CA LYS A 260 -0.69 8.43 6.67
C LYS A 260 -0.38 9.89 6.33
N ARG A 261 -1.41 10.69 6.04
CA ARG A 261 -1.33 12.14 5.77
C ARG A 261 -0.89 12.95 6.98
N GLN A 262 -0.99 12.39 8.19
CA GLN A 262 -0.67 13.06 9.45
C GLN A 262 0.81 12.94 9.85
N PHE A 263 1.64 12.23 9.08
CA PHE A 263 3.06 12.06 9.34
C PHE A 263 3.91 13.11 8.62
N PHE A 264 4.71 13.82 9.41
CA PHE A 264 5.65 14.83 8.95
C PHE A 264 7.04 14.53 9.47
N ARG A 265 8.06 15.01 8.73
CA ARG A 265 9.47 14.93 9.12
C ARG A 265 10.12 16.29 8.97
N LEU A 266 10.69 16.79 10.05
CA LEU A 266 11.56 17.97 10.04
C LEU A 266 13.01 17.52 9.89
N LYS A 267 13.55 17.72 8.70
CA LYS A 267 14.94 17.36 8.37
C LYS A 267 15.93 18.34 8.98
N ASP A 268 17.13 17.83 9.26
CA ASP A 268 18.25 18.60 9.84
C ASP A 268 17.93 19.21 11.22
N PHE A 269 16.88 18.75 11.90
CA PHE A 269 16.49 19.21 13.24
C PHE A 269 17.66 19.09 14.21
N GLY A 270 18.30 17.93 14.31
CA GLY A 270 19.37 17.66 15.26
C GLY A 270 20.60 18.53 15.03
N GLN A 271 20.94 18.83 13.77
CA GLN A 271 22.05 19.73 13.45
C GLN A 271 21.78 21.17 13.91
N ALA A 272 20.53 21.59 13.86
CA ALA A 272 20.13 22.92 14.31
C ALA A 272 20.01 22.97 15.85
N ALA A 273 19.39 21.96 16.47
CA ALA A 273 19.23 21.85 17.92
C ALA A 273 20.57 21.79 18.66
N LYS A 274 21.57 21.07 18.13
CA LYS A 274 22.95 21.03 18.69
C LYS A 274 23.62 22.40 18.84
N LYS A 275 23.18 23.42 18.12
CA LYS A 275 23.73 24.77 18.21
C LYS A 275 23.15 25.60 19.37
N ILE A 276 22.13 25.02 20.05
CA ILE A 276 21.44 25.66 21.16
C ILE A 276 21.79 24.90 22.44
N ASP A 277 22.49 25.58 23.35
CA ASP A 277 22.92 25.00 24.62
C ASP A 277 21.88 25.28 25.72
N SER A 278 20.74 24.56 25.58
CA SER A 278 19.61 24.67 26.50
C SER A 278 18.99 23.28 26.72
N SER A 279 18.34 23.06 27.85
CA SER A 279 17.50 21.89 28.14
C SER A 279 16.10 22.02 27.57
N GLU A 280 15.71 23.21 27.14
CA GLU A 280 14.43 23.49 26.53
C GLU A 280 14.62 24.36 25.28
N ILE A 281 13.92 23.97 24.21
CA ILE A 281 13.95 24.67 22.92
C ILE A 281 12.54 24.83 22.36
N LYS A 282 12.39 25.79 21.45
CA LYS A 282 11.15 26.00 20.70
C LYS A 282 11.40 25.84 19.22
N ILE A 283 10.53 25.07 18.57
CA ILE A 283 10.41 25.04 17.12
C ILE A 283 9.32 26.01 16.73
N ASN A 284 9.66 27.02 15.94
CA ASN A 284 8.75 28.07 15.50
C ASN A 284 8.49 27.88 14.00
N LEU A 285 7.25 27.57 13.63
CA LEU A 285 6.80 27.48 12.24
C LEU A 285 6.17 28.82 11.86
N PHE A 286 6.90 29.68 11.17
CA PHE A 286 6.41 30.96 10.71
C PHE A 286 5.58 30.82 9.44
N MET A 287 4.35 31.30 9.48
CA MET A 287 3.36 31.13 8.44
C MET A 287 2.81 32.43 7.89
N ASN A 288 2.30 32.40 6.66
CA ASN A 288 1.60 33.59 6.11
C ASN A 288 0.31 33.85 6.87
N ALA A 289 -0.51 32.82 7.11
CA ALA A 289 -1.76 32.93 7.85
C ALA A 289 -2.13 31.57 8.44
N ILE A 290 -2.84 31.59 9.55
CA ILE A 290 -3.54 30.43 10.11
C ILE A 290 -5.01 30.80 10.15
N PRO A 291 -5.92 30.01 9.56
CA PRO A 291 -7.36 30.24 9.69
C PRO A 291 -7.77 30.26 11.17
N ALA A 292 -8.71 31.17 11.52
CA ALA A 292 -9.09 31.37 12.92
C ALA A 292 -9.67 30.11 13.59
N GLU A 293 -10.30 29.26 12.80
CA GLU A 293 -10.80 27.94 13.22
C GLU A 293 -9.67 27.00 13.64
N PHE A 294 -8.55 26.97 12.90
CA PHE A 294 -7.40 26.15 13.23
C PHE A 294 -6.61 26.70 14.41
N MET A 295 -6.58 28.02 14.60
CA MET A 295 -5.80 28.62 15.66
C MET A 295 -6.20 28.15 17.07
N ARG A 296 -7.47 27.78 17.24
CA ARG A 296 -8.02 27.27 18.51
C ARG A 296 -7.82 25.78 18.72
N LEU A 297 -7.49 25.05 17.65
CA LEU A 297 -7.31 23.60 17.70
C LEU A 297 -5.90 23.20 18.10
N PHE A 298 -4.91 24.13 17.98
CA PHE A 298 -3.55 23.83 18.38
C PHE A 298 -3.40 23.90 19.90
N ASP A 299 -3.34 22.70 20.49
CA ASP A 299 -3.06 22.47 21.91
C ASP A 299 -1.97 21.40 22.06
N ASN A 300 -1.68 21.00 23.30
CA ASN A 300 -0.64 20.03 23.63
C ASN A 300 -0.90 18.62 23.08
N HIS A 301 -2.10 18.36 22.58
CA HIS A 301 -2.48 17.03 22.08
C HIS A 301 -2.35 16.90 20.56
N VAL A 302 -2.22 18.01 19.84
CA VAL A 302 -2.21 18.01 18.37
C VAL A 302 -0.96 17.34 17.81
N PHE A 303 0.21 17.67 18.32
CA PHE A 303 1.44 17.04 17.89
C PHE A 303 1.84 15.92 18.84
N LYS A 304 2.25 14.81 18.27
CA LYS A 304 2.79 13.66 18.99
C LYS A 304 4.17 13.31 18.43
N LEU A 305 5.06 12.99 19.35
CA LEU A 305 6.34 12.36 19.04
C LEU A 305 6.19 10.84 19.18
N ASP A 306 7.17 10.10 18.72
CA ASP A 306 7.29 8.66 18.94
C ASP A 306 6.05 7.86 18.53
N VAL A 307 5.53 8.18 17.35
CA VAL A 307 4.42 7.43 16.72
C VAL A 307 4.93 6.58 15.59
N ILE A 308 4.62 5.28 15.65
CA ILE A 308 5.01 4.32 14.62
C ILE A 308 3.76 3.61 14.06
N PRO A 309 3.60 3.54 12.73
CA PRO A 309 2.57 2.73 12.13
C PRO A 309 2.96 1.25 12.14
N ALA A 310 2.01 0.39 12.47
CA ALA A 310 2.14 -1.05 12.44
C ALA A 310 0.96 -1.69 11.71
N VAL A 311 1.24 -2.67 10.88
CA VAL A 311 0.23 -3.40 10.09
C VAL A 311 -0.10 -4.72 10.75
N ASN A 312 -1.37 -5.12 10.70
CA ASN A 312 -1.82 -6.42 11.16
C ASN A 312 -1.44 -7.50 10.13
N LEU A 313 -0.14 -7.74 10.01
CA LEU A 313 0.46 -8.80 9.21
C LEU A 313 1.52 -9.49 10.05
N PHE A 314 1.47 -10.82 10.10
CA PHE A 314 2.43 -11.64 10.84
C PHE A 314 2.71 -12.95 10.12
N GLU A 315 3.87 -13.51 10.40
CA GLU A 315 4.27 -14.79 9.84
C GLU A 315 3.81 -15.94 10.74
N GLN A 316 3.26 -16.98 10.13
CA GLN A 316 2.82 -18.17 10.81
C GLN A 316 3.14 -19.41 10.00
N THR A 317 3.52 -20.50 10.67
CA THR A 317 3.66 -21.80 10.02
C THR A 317 2.27 -22.40 9.82
N GLY A 318 1.98 -22.81 8.59
CA GLY A 318 0.74 -23.47 8.24
C GLY A 318 0.71 -24.93 8.68
N GLU A 319 -0.50 -25.48 8.73
CA GLU A 319 -0.72 -26.89 9.06
C GLU A 319 -0.05 -27.81 8.02
N PRO A 320 0.80 -28.77 8.46
CA PRO A 320 1.41 -29.72 7.55
C PRO A 320 0.38 -30.57 6.80
N THR A 321 0.48 -30.62 5.50
CA THR A 321 -0.49 -31.34 4.67
C THR A 321 0.19 -32.46 3.89
N SER A 322 -0.45 -33.64 3.88
CA SER A 322 0.03 -34.78 3.10
C SER A 322 -0.44 -34.68 1.64
N TYR A 323 0.46 -34.96 0.73
CA TYR A 323 0.20 -35.00 -0.71
C TYR A 323 0.40 -36.42 -1.26
N ASP A 324 -0.66 -37.03 -1.72
CA ASP A 324 -0.69 -38.41 -2.21
C ASP A 324 -0.74 -38.51 -3.75
N GLN A 325 -0.55 -37.44 -4.47
CA GLN A 325 -0.59 -37.32 -5.94
C GLN A 325 -1.94 -37.63 -6.61
N ARG A 326 -2.97 -37.98 -5.85
CA ARG A 326 -4.33 -38.18 -6.37
C ARG A 326 -5.07 -36.86 -6.61
N CYS A 327 -4.67 -35.84 -5.90
CA CYS A 327 -5.22 -34.49 -6.03
C CYS A 327 -4.22 -33.59 -6.74
N LEU A 328 -4.69 -32.78 -7.69
CA LEU A 328 -3.84 -31.78 -8.37
C LEU A 328 -3.39 -30.66 -7.42
N THR A 329 -4.19 -30.36 -6.41
CA THR A 329 -3.92 -29.30 -5.45
C THR A 329 -4.32 -29.71 -4.05
N ILE A 330 -3.60 -29.25 -3.06
CA ILE A 330 -3.89 -29.45 -1.64
C ILE A 330 -4.32 -28.13 -0.98
N PRO A 331 -5.26 -28.15 -0.01
CA PRO A 331 -5.65 -26.96 0.72
C PRO A 331 -4.51 -26.48 1.63
N VAL A 332 -4.41 -25.18 1.81
CA VAL A 332 -3.49 -24.54 2.77
C VAL A 332 -4.32 -24.00 3.92
N ASN A 333 -4.02 -24.41 5.13
CA ASN A 333 -4.67 -23.93 6.34
C ASN A 333 -3.64 -23.28 7.26
N ALA A 334 -4.04 -22.22 7.94
CA ALA A 334 -3.32 -21.74 9.12
C ALA A 334 -3.48 -22.78 10.24
N ASP A 335 -2.62 -22.74 11.26
CA ASP A 335 -2.58 -23.72 12.34
C ASP A 335 -3.98 -23.92 12.97
N ALA A 336 -4.42 -25.19 13.04
CA ALA A 336 -5.73 -25.58 13.54
C ALA A 336 -5.94 -25.30 15.04
N HIS A 337 -4.87 -25.04 15.82
CA HIS A 337 -4.95 -24.75 17.24
C HIS A 337 -5.28 -23.29 17.56
N SER A 338 -5.26 -22.40 16.57
CA SER A 338 -5.72 -21.04 16.76
C SER A 338 -7.23 -20.96 16.51
N ASP A 339 -8.02 -20.82 17.54
CA ASP A 339 -9.47 -20.49 17.51
C ASP A 339 -9.75 -19.10 16.86
N SER A 340 -8.77 -18.54 16.21
CA SER A 340 -8.84 -17.23 15.59
C SER A 340 -9.20 -17.36 14.11
N ASP A 341 -10.10 -16.49 13.64
CA ASP A 341 -10.40 -16.30 12.23
C ASP A 341 -9.17 -15.68 11.52
N ILE A 342 -8.06 -16.43 11.47
CA ILE A 342 -6.84 -16.01 10.79
C ILE A 342 -7.05 -16.15 9.28
N GLU A 343 -6.92 -15.05 8.58
CA GLU A 343 -6.96 -15.01 7.12
C GLU A 343 -5.53 -15.11 6.57
N ILE A 344 -5.31 -16.06 5.65
CA ILE A 344 -4.06 -16.20 4.93
C ILE A 344 -4.01 -15.13 3.83
N VAL A 345 -3.02 -14.24 3.91
CA VAL A 345 -2.77 -13.21 2.90
C VAL A 345 -1.91 -13.77 1.77
N GLU A 346 -0.90 -14.58 2.12
CA GLU A 346 0.07 -15.12 1.18
C GLU A 346 0.75 -16.38 1.69
N VAL A 347 1.14 -17.26 0.76
CA VAL A 347 2.06 -18.37 1.00
C VAL A 347 3.47 -17.90 0.67
N LYS A 348 4.33 -17.73 1.68
CA LYS A 348 5.70 -17.22 1.52
C LYS A 348 6.68 -18.27 1.02
N SER A 349 6.63 -19.44 1.62
CA SER A 349 7.51 -20.56 1.28
C SER A 349 6.83 -21.89 1.53
N VAL A 350 7.29 -22.90 0.80
CA VAL A 350 6.84 -24.30 0.93
C VAL A 350 8.08 -25.16 1.09
N PHE A 351 8.00 -26.15 1.97
CA PHE A 351 9.08 -27.09 2.23
C PHE A 351 8.54 -28.51 2.42
N GLU A 352 9.29 -29.49 1.96
CA GLU A 352 9.02 -30.91 2.22
C GLU A 352 9.57 -31.28 3.58
N ILE A 353 8.76 -31.88 4.43
CA ILE A 353 9.16 -32.38 5.74
C ILE A 353 9.70 -33.79 5.58
N THR A 354 10.99 -33.96 5.77
CA THR A 354 11.69 -35.24 5.67
C THR A 354 12.28 -35.65 7.01
N PRO A 355 12.59 -36.93 7.21
CA PRO A 355 13.26 -37.39 8.44
C PRO A 355 14.65 -36.73 8.66
N GLN A 356 15.26 -36.20 7.60
CA GLN A 356 16.56 -35.52 7.64
C GLN A 356 16.42 -34.00 7.88
N GLY A 357 15.21 -33.46 7.86
CA GLY A 357 14.91 -32.04 8.05
C GLY A 357 14.01 -31.48 6.95
N GLU A 358 13.88 -30.17 6.95
CA GLU A 358 13.05 -29.42 5.99
C GLU A 358 13.82 -29.19 4.69
N LYS A 359 13.22 -29.54 3.56
CA LYS A 359 13.76 -29.30 2.23
C LYS A 359 12.91 -28.25 1.52
N PRO A 360 13.45 -27.04 1.26
CA PRO A 360 12.69 -25.99 0.60
C PRO A 360 12.36 -26.33 -0.85
N LEU A 361 11.13 -26.02 -1.27
CA LEU A 361 10.71 -26.10 -2.66
C LEU A 361 10.86 -24.73 -3.33
N THR A 362 11.04 -24.74 -4.65
CA THR A 362 11.20 -23.53 -5.43
C THR A 362 9.84 -23.04 -5.95
N PRO A 363 9.49 -21.74 -5.82
CA PRO A 363 8.28 -21.23 -6.45
C PRO A 363 8.39 -21.30 -7.98
N LEU A 364 7.28 -21.66 -8.65
CA LEU A 364 7.21 -21.78 -10.11
C LEU A 364 7.43 -20.43 -10.80
N PHE A 365 6.83 -19.36 -10.25
CA PHE A 365 7.04 -17.99 -10.69
C PHE A 365 8.01 -17.29 -9.74
N ARG A 366 9.16 -16.90 -10.26
CA ARG A 366 10.21 -16.21 -9.50
C ARG A 366 10.97 -15.23 -10.38
N ASP A 367 11.69 -14.32 -9.75
CA ASP A 367 12.49 -13.29 -10.43
C ASP A 367 13.74 -13.86 -11.14
N SER A 368 14.07 -15.13 -10.94
CA SER A 368 15.27 -15.76 -11.49
C SER A 368 14.95 -16.78 -12.57
N TYR A 369 15.52 -16.61 -13.76
CA TYR A 369 15.40 -17.52 -14.89
C TYR A 369 16.25 -18.80 -14.78
N GLN A 370 16.98 -18.99 -13.70
CA GLN A 370 17.72 -20.24 -13.50
C GLN A 370 16.75 -21.37 -13.14
N SER A 371 16.27 -22.08 -14.14
CA SER A 371 15.57 -23.33 -13.93
C SER A 371 16.59 -24.42 -13.59
N ASP A 372 16.59 -24.87 -12.35
CA ASP A 372 17.26 -26.11 -12.00
C ASP A 372 16.30 -27.28 -12.30
N PRO A 373 16.60 -28.14 -13.31
CA PRO A 373 15.75 -29.27 -13.63
C PRO A 373 15.71 -30.30 -12.51
N THR A 374 16.46 -30.08 -11.43
CA THR A 374 16.58 -31.00 -10.31
C THR A 374 15.70 -30.66 -9.10
N THR A 375 14.96 -29.54 -9.07
CA THR A 375 14.12 -29.12 -7.96
C THR A 375 12.62 -29.30 -8.25
N ASP A 376 11.84 -29.66 -7.24
CA ASP A 376 10.38 -29.64 -7.32
C ASP A 376 9.89 -28.17 -7.19
N TYR A 377 8.81 -27.87 -7.90
CA TYR A 377 8.25 -26.52 -7.93
C TYR A 377 6.89 -26.48 -7.25
N TRP A 378 6.55 -25.33 -6.67
CA TRP A 378 5.24 -25.08 -6.10
C TRP A 378 4.61 -23.82 -6.66
N GLN A 379 3.29 -23.80 -6.68
CA GLN A 379 2.48 -22.63 -6.99
C GLN A 379 1.30 -22.60 -6.04
N SER A 380 1.00 -21.44 -5.50
CA SER A 380 -0.24 -21.19 -4.74
C SER A 380 -1.24 -20.41 -5.59
N ALA A 381 -2.49 -20.83 -5.52
CA ALA A 381 -3.61 -20.12 -6.13
C ALA A 381 -4.79 -20.11 -5.14
N ARG A 382 -5.70 -19.18 -5.30
CA ARG A 382 -6.95 -19.16 -4.52
C ARG A 382 -8.05 -19.82 -5.35
N ASN A 383 -8.88 -20.62 -4.68
CA ASN A 383 -10.10 -21.13 -5.29
C ASN A 383 -11.21 -20.05 -5.28
N LEU A 384 -12.35 -20.33 -5.91
CA LEU A 384 -13.51 -19.43 -5.96
C LEU A 384 -14.05 -19.04 -4.57
N SER A 385 -13.85 -19.88 -3.56
CA SER A 385 -14.23 -19.59 -2.18
C SER A 385 -13.20 -18.73 -1.43
N GLY A 386 -12.08 -18.36 -2.08
CA GLY A 386 -11.03 -17.54 -1.49
C GLY A 386 -9.97 -18.29 -0.69
N GLN A 387 -10.11 -19.62 -0.53
CA GLN A 387 -9.15 -20.47 0.16
C GLN A 387 -7.91 -20.71 -0.70
N PHE A 388 -6.73 -20.63 -0.10
CA PHE A 388 -5.49 -21.00 -0.80
C PHE A 388 -5.39 -22.49 -1.06
N ARG A 389 -4.91 -22.82 -2.23
CA ARG A 389 -4.55 -24.16 -2.66
C ARG A 389 -3.12 -24.16 -3.18
N LEU A 390 -2.42 -25.23 -2.89
CA LEU A 390 -1.04 -25.44 -3.32
C LEU A 390 -1.00 -26.51 -4.39
N ALA A 391 -0.44 -26.16 -5.55
CA ALA A 391 -0.08 -27.10 -6.60
C ALA A 391 1.42 -27.39 -6.52
N ILE A 392 1.79 -28.66 -6.53
CA ILE A 392 3.17 -29.11 -6.49
C ILE A 392 3.49 -29.83 -7.79
N SER A 393 4.48 -29.34 -8.52
CA SER A 393 5.00 -29.98 -9.73
C SER A 393 6.23 -30.79 -9.36
N LEU A 394 6.06 -32.12 -9.33
CA LEU A 394 7.12 -33.07 -9.08
C LEU A 394 7.90 -33.37 -10.36
N LYS A 395 9.17 -33.70 -10.21
CA LYS A 395 9.99 -34.19 -11.31
C LYS A 395 9.49 -35.52 -11.87
N PRO A 396 9.69 -35.74 -13.17
CA PRO A 396 9.38 -37.03 -13.81
C PRO A 396 10.20 -38.22 -13.28
N THR A 397 11.33 -37.92 -12.60
CA THR A 397 12.29 -38.94 -12.11
C THR A 397 11.97 -39.46 -10.71
N HIS A 398 11.01 -38.86 -10.01
CA HIS A 398 10.59 -39.40 -8.73
C HIS A 398 9.68 -40.59 -8.97
N GLU A 399 10.12 -41.77 -8.54
CA GLU A 399 9.24 -42.92 -8.39
C GLU A 399 8.04 -42.49 -7.52
N LEU A 400 6.86 -43.04 -7.82
CA LEU A 400 5.62 -42.78 -7.08
C LEU A 400 5.79 -43.23 -5.62
N GLU A 401 6.53 -42.48 -4.86
CA GLU A 401 6.68 -42.69 -3.43
C GLU A 401 5.42 -42.24 -2.70
N PHE A 402 5.08 -43.00 -1.67
CA PHE A 402 3.97 -42.81 -0.76
C PHE A 402 3.90 -41.35 -0.23
N SER A 403 2.71 -40.92 0.12
CA SER A 403 2.38 -39.55 0.54
C SER A 403 3.54 -38.76 1.15
N LYS A 404 3.91 -37.66 0.51
CA LYS A 404 4.89 -36.70 1.04
C LYS A 404 4.18 -35.70 1.93
N LEU A 405 4.91 -35.22 2.95
CA LEU A 405 4.39 -34.20 3.87
C LEU A 405 5.01 -32.86 3.54
N TYR A 406 4.15 -31.83 3.36
CA TYR A 406 4.58 -30.48 3.07
C TYR A 406 4.14 -29.51 4.16
N GLY A 407 5.07 -28.65 4.56
CA GLY A 407 4.84 -27.51 5.44
C GLY A 407 4.86 -26.20 4.63
N THR A 408 4.23 -25.18 5.17
CA THR A 408 4.13 -23.85 4.56
C THR A 408 4.43 -22.76 5.58
N ASN A 409 5.14 -21.71 5.18
CA ASN A 409 5.21 -20.48 5.93
C ASN A 409 4.25 -19.47 5.28
N LEU A 410 3.39 -18.91 6.09
CA LEU A 410 2.28 -18.08 5.66
C LEU A 410 2.47 -16.65 6.17
N LEU A 411 1.98 -15.69 5.41
CA LEU A 411 1.71 -14.34 5.88
C LEU A 411 0.22 -14.24 6.17
N CYS A 412 -0.11 -13.89 7.39
CA CYS A 412 -1.49 -13.93 7.91
C CYS A 412 -1.92 -12.56 8.46
N THR A 413 -3.24 -12.39 8.61
CA THR A 413 -3.88 -11.26 9.27
C THR A 413 -5.00 -11.76 10.18
N ASN A 414 -5.31 -11.00 11.24
CA ASN A 414 -6.47 -11.25 12.10
C ASN A 414 -7.79 -10.70 11.50
N GLY A 415 -7.74 -10.18 10.26
CA GLY A 415 -8.93 -9.66 9.57
C GLY A 415 -9.68 -8.60 10.40
N LYS A 416 -11.00 -8.72 10.46
CA LYS A 416 -11.87 -7.74 11.16
C LYS A 416 -11.68 -7.72 12.69
N GLN A 417 -11.08 -8.75 13.29
CA GLN A 417 -10.86 -8.82 14.74
C GLN A 417 -9.89 -7.73 15.21
N SER A 418 -8.91 -7.39 14.38
CA SER A 418 -7.91 -6.38 14.69
C SER A 418 -8.49 -4.98 14.97
N CYS A 419 -9.73 -4.69 14.53
CA CYS A 419 -10.41 -3.42 14.83
C CYS A 419 -10.93 -3.34 16.26
N GLY A 420 -10.96 -4.44 17.01
CA GLY A 420 -11.56 -4.53 18.35
C GLY A 420 -10.57 -4.48 19.51
N ILE A 421 -9.32 -4.05 19.28
CA ILE A 421 -8.30 -3.97 20.34
C ILE A 421 -8.61 -2.84 21.33
N ASP A 422 -8.23 -3.03 22.59
CA ASP A 422 -8.50 -2.10 23.71
C ASP A 422 -7.52 -0.90 23.78
N GLY A 423 -6.65 -0.75 22.80
CA GLY A 423 -5.73 0.39 22.68
C GLY A 423 -4.37 0.19 23.36
N GLU A 424 -4.23 -0.65 24.35
CA GLU A 424 -2.94 -1.03 24.92
C GLU A 424 -2.24 -2.05 24.03
N MET A 425 -0.93 -1.88 23.84
CA MET A 425 -0.12 -2.74 23.00
C MET A 425 1.15 -3.15 23.73
N GLU A 426 1.51 -4.41 23.60
CA GLU A 426 2.74 -4.95 24.17
C GLU A 426 3.74 -5.26 23.06
N CYS A 427 4.98 -4.83 23.24
CA CYS A 427 6.06 -5.21 22.34
C CYS A 427 6.51 -6.63 22.68
N SER A 428 6.48 -7.53 21.69
CA SER A 428 6.90 -8.93 21.88
C SER A 428 8.43 -9.09 21.96
N GLU A 429 9.17 -8.08 21.58
CA GLU A 429 10.63 -8.08 21.59
C GLU A 429 11.14 -7.44 22.89
N ASN A 430 12.28 -7.93 23.40
CA ASN A 430 12.96 -7.33 24.55
C ASN A 430 13.63 -6.02 24.12
N ILE A 431 12.84 -4.99 23.89
CA ILE A 431 13.32 -3.63 23.64
C ILE A 431 13.30 -2.89 24.99
N ASP A 432 14.45 -2.42 25.41
CA ASP A 432 14.58 -1.68 26.69
C ASP A 432 14.07 -0.24 26.49
N VAL A 433 12.74 -0.09 26.51
CA VAL A 433 12.05 1.19 26.42
C VAL A 433 11.21 1.41 27.66
N LEU A 434 11.51 2.48 28.37
CA LEU A 434 10.71 2.93 29.52
C LEU A 434 9.47 3.67 29.04
N GLY A 435 8.34 2.98 28.94
CA GLY A 435 7.09 3.61 28.51
C GLY A 435 5.98 2.61 28.23
N THR A 436 4.80 3.14 27.95
CA THR A 436 3.62 2.36 27.56
C THR A 436 3.30 2.62 26.09
N PHE A 437 2.99 1.56 25.38
CA PHE A 437 2.56 1.65 23.99
C PHE A 437 1.04 1.65 23.91
N THR A 438 0.49 2.64 23.21
CA THR A 438 -0.96 2.75 23.03
C THR A 438 -1.29 3.06 21.58
N ALA A 439 -2.37 2.50 21.07
CA ALA A 439 -2.90 2.89 19.77
C ALA A 439 -3.60 4.25 19.89
N ILE A 440 -3.23 5.22 19.05
CA ILE A 440 -3.81 6.58 19.02
C ILE A 440 -5.27 6.54 18.60
N TYR A 441 -5.57 5.73 17.60
CA TYR A 441 -6.89 5.47 17.04
C TYR A 441 -7.20 3.99 17.06
N PRO A 442 -8.47 3.59 17.04
CA PRO A 442 -8.82 2.23 16.68
C PRO A 442 -8.16 1.86 15.35
N PRO A 443 -7.61 0.65 15.20
CA PRO A 443 -7.00 0.24 13.95
C PRO A 443 -7.97 0.37 12.78
N THR A 444 -7.44 0.70 11.60
CA THR A 444 -8.25 0.85 10.39
C THR A 444 -8.96 -0.46 10.04
N ALA A 445 -10.16 -0.38 9.47
CA ALA A 445 -10.84 -1.56 9.00
C ALA A 445 -10.06 -2.21 7.84
N PRO A 446 -9.89 -3.54 7.83
CA PRO A 446 -9.28 -4.23 6.71
C PRO A 446 -10.18 -4.11 5.48
N ILE A 447 -9.58 -3.97 4.29
CA ILE A 447 -10.30 -3.91 3.03
C ILE A 447 -10.22 -5.28 2.38
N GLU A 448 -11.37 -5.89 2.12
CA GLU A 448 -11.45 -7.20 1.49
C GLU A 448 -10.78 -7.19 0.10
N ARG A 449 -10.28 -8.33 -0.31
CA ARG A 449 -9.66 -8.48 -1.62
C ARG A 449 -10.65 -8.18 -2.75
N GLU A 450 -10.15 -7.65 -3.86
CA GLU A 450 -10.95 -7.51 -5.07
C GLU A 450 -11.23 -8.89 -5.67
N GLN A 451 -12.49 -9.18 -5.96
CA GLN A 451 -12.93 -10.45 -6.55
C GLN A 451 -13.39 -10.31 -8.00
N ASN A 452 -13.51 -9.08 -8.49
CA ASN A 452 -14.00 -8.82 -9.83
C ASN A 452 -12.92 -9.08 -10.89
N LEU A 453 -13.05 -10.18 -11.60
CA LEU A 453 -12.11 -10.59 -12.64
C LEU A 453 -11.98 -9.55 -13.77
N ASN A 454 -13.04 -8.81 -14.08
CA ASN A 454 -12.98 -7.76 -15.10
C ASN A 454 -12.04 -6.62 -14.67
N LEU A 455 -12.03 -6.27 -13.39
CA LEU A 455 -11.11 -5.25 -12.85
C LEU A 455 -9.66 -5.76 -12.87
N HIS A 456 -9.44 -7.04 -12.58
CA HIS A 456 -8.13 -7.67 -12.72
C HIS A 456 -7.60 -7.58 -14.16
N TRP A 457 -8.42 -7.91 -15.16
CA TRP A 457 -8.04 -7.79 -16.58
C TRP A 457 -7.79 -6.36 -17.01
N GLN A 458 -8.61 -5.42 -16.56
CA GLN A 458 -8.41 -3.99 -16.82
C GLN A 458 -7.08 -3.51 -16.24
N PHE A 459 -6.74 -3.96 -15.02
CA PHE A 459 -5.48 -3.59 -14.39
C PHE A 459 -4.27 -4.20 -15.11
N VAL A 460 -4.33 -5.47 -15.53
CA VAL A 460 -3.30 -6.09 -16.38
C VAL A 460 -3.14 -5.32 -17.70
N GLY A 461 -4.24 -4.93 -18.33
CA GLY A 461 -4.21 -4.10 -19.54
C GLY A 461 -3.54 -2.74 -19.31
N LEU A 462 -3.76 -2.15 -18.15
CA LEU A 462 -3.14 -0.89 -17.76
C LEU A 462 -1.62 -1.06 -17.50
N LEU A 463 -1.22 -2.14 -16.85
CA LEU A 463 0.20 -2.45 -16.60
C LEU A 463 0.96 -2.70 -17.90
N ASN A 464 0.31 -3.30 -18.89
CA ASN A 464 0.92 -3.57 -20.20
C ASN A 464 1.00 -2.33 -21.09
N GLY A 465 0.19 -1.28 -20.81
CA GLY A 465 0.25 0.02 -21.50
C GLY A 465 1.45 0.84 -21.01
N ASN A 466 2.31 1.28 -21.94
CA ASN A 466 3.32 2.28 -21.59
C ASN A 466 2.65 3.53 -21.02
N PHE A 467 3.15 4.05 -19.90
CA PHE A 467 2.66 5.29 -19.29
C PHE A 467 2.59 6.46 -20.29
N SER A 468 3.52 6.51 -21.24
CA SER A 468 3.49 7.45 -22.36
C SER A 468 2.21 7.33 -23.19
N SER A 469 1.71 6.11 -23.41
CA SER A 469 0.47 5.89 -24.17
C SER A 469 -0.79 6.32 -23.41
N LEU A 470 -0.77 6.23 -22.07
CA LEU A 470 -1.83 6.73 -21.21
C LEU A 470 -1.98 8.25 -21.31
N LEU A 471 -0.87 8.96 -21.23
CA LEU A 471 -0.84 10.43 -21.23
C LEU A 471 -0.98 11.06 -22.61
N HIS A 472 -0.65 10.34 -23.69
CA HIS A 472 -0.78 10.81 -25.08
C HIS A 472 -2.03 10.25 -25.79
N ALA A 473 -2.96 9.67 -25.06
CA ALA A 473 -4.21 9.17 -25.60
C ALA A 473 -5.15 10.30 -26.05
N GLU A 474 -6.17 9.97 -26.82
CA GLU A 474 -7.19 10.94 -27.27
C GLU A 474 -7.89 11.63 -26.09
N ASN A 475 -8.11 10.91 -24.96
CA ASN A 475 -8.72 11.44 -23.74
C ASN A 475 -7.84 11.12 -22.51
N PRO A 476 -6.74 11.85 -22.28
CA PRO A 476 -5.80 11.53 -21.20
C PRO A 476 -6.41 11.68 -19.82
N THR A 477 -7.33 12.63 -19.63
CA THR A 477 -7.97 12.89 -18.34
C THR A 477 -8.81 11.69 -17.88
N GLU A 478 -9.68 11.17 -18.76
CA GLU A 478 -10.55 10.04 -18.41
C GLU A 478 -9.75 8.74 -18.18
N LYS A 479 -8.75 8.48 -19.02
CA LYS A 479 -7.88 7.30 -18.82
C LYS A 479 -7.09 7.38 -17.53
N PHE A 480 -6.63 8.57 -17.16
CA PHE A 480 -5.93 8.78 -15.91
C PHE A 480 -6.84 8.58 -14.69
N LYS A 481 -8.08 9.12 -14.75
CA LYS A 481 -9.09 8.87 -13.72
C LYS A 481 -9.40 7.38 -13.56
N GLN A 482 -9.62 6.67 -14.67
CA GLN A 482 -9.87 5.21 -14.63
C GLN A 482 -8.71 4.45 -14.00
N MET A 483 -7.46 4.82 -14.32
CA MET A 483 -6.29 4.24 -13.68
C MET A 483 -6.30 4.44 -12.16
N LEU A 484 -6.58 5.65 -11.69
CA LEU A 484 -6.62 5.95 -10.26
C LEU A 484 -7.76 5.19 -9.56
N LEU A 485 -8.93 5.07 -10.17
CA LEU A 485 -10.06 4.29 -9.66
C LEU A 485 -9.71 2.81 -9.53
N LEU A 486 -9.01 2.23 -10.51
CA LEU A 486 -8.52 0.86 -10.41
C LEU A 486 -7.56 0.69 -9.23
N CYS A 487 -6.64 1.64 -9.00
CA CYS A 487 -5.72 1.59 -7.86
C CYS A 487 -6.42 1.71 -6.50
N SER A 488 -7.58 2.36 -6.45
CA SER A 488 -8.35 2.60 -5.22
C SER A 488 -9.43 1.55 -4.94
N ARG A 489 -9.56 0.54 -5.79
CA ARG A 489 -10.63 -0.47 -5.75
C ARG A 489 -12.04 0.12 -5.74
N GLU A 490 -12.24 1.19 -6.51
CA GLU A 490 -13.51 1.90 -6.78
C GLU A 490 -14.30 2.38 -5.54
N GLN A 491 -14.09 1.77 -4.38
CA GLN A 491 -14.93 2.00 -3.19
C GLN A 491 -14.52 3.23 -2.37
N VAL A 492 -13.26 3.65 -2.42
CA VAL A 492 -12.69 4.63 -1.48
C VAL A 492 -12.36 5.97 -2.12
N ALA A 493 -12.11 6.03 -3.43
CA ALA A 493 -11.40 7.14 -4.07
C ALA A 493 -12.24 7.98 -5.03
N ALA A 494 -13.55 7.85 -5.02
CA ALA A 494 -14.38 8.57 -6.00
C ALA A 494 -14.26 10.10 -5.87
N GLU A 495 -14.13 10.62 -4.65
CA GLU A 495 -14.14 12.07 -4.41
C GLU A 495 -12.85 12.74 -4.87
N GLU A 496 -11.67 12.26 -4.44
CA GLU A 496 -10.38 12.85 -4.84
C GLU A 496 -10.12 12.71 -6.35
N VAL A 497 -10.50 11.58 -6.94
CA VAL A 497 -10.35 11.38 -8.39
C VAL A 497 -11.27 12.31 -9.18
N GLN A 498 -12.47 12.58 -8.68
CA GLN A 498 -13.39 13.52 -9.32
C GLN A 498 -12.88 14.96 -9.32
N THR A 499 -12.05 15.35 -8.35
CA THR A 499 -11.44 16.68 -8.33
C THR A 499 -10.50 16.95 -9.53
N ILE A 500 -10.08 15.92 -10.27
CA ILE A 500 -9.27 16.09 -11.47
C ILE A 500 -10.15 16.63 -12.59
N HIS A 501 -9.96 17.89 -12.94
CA HIS A 501 -10.69 18.52 -14.03
C HIS A 501 -10.07 18.25 -15.39
N HIS A 502 -8.73 18.40 -15.50
CA HIS A 502 -8.02 18.24 -16.77
C HIS A 502 -6.58 17.80 -16.55
N VAL A 503 -6.10 16.93 -17.43
CA VAL A 503 -4.70 16.50 -17.51
C VAL A 503 -4.19 16.76 -18.91
N SER A 504 -3.10 17.49 -19.03
CA SER A 504 -2.42 17.68 -20.32
C SER A 504 -0.94 17.37 -20.18
N VAL A 505 -0.35 16.88 -21.27
CA VAL A 505 1.07 16.51 -21.32
C VAL A 505 1.72 17.14 -22.54
N LYS A 506 2.85 17.77 -22.31
CA LYS A 506 3.68 18.39 -23.37
C LYS A 506 5.04 17.73 -23.36
N SER A 507 5.43 17.17 -24.50
CA SER A 507 6.80 16.68 -24.70
C SER A 507 7.71 17.86 -25.03
N GLN A 508 8.79 18.02 -24.27
CA GLN A 508 9.73 19.14 -24.43
C GLN A 508 11.16 18.68 -24.14
N VAL A 509 12.13 19.27 -24.84
CA VAL A 509 13.56 19.11 -24.53
C VAL A 509 13.99 20.25 -23.64
N SER A 510 14.61 19.96 -22.52
CA SER A 510 15.04 20.95 -21.56
C SER A 510 16.44 20.67 -21.02
N ALA A 511 17.15 21.74 -20.66
CA ALA A 511 18.41 21.62 -19.93
C ALA A 511 18.11 21.23 -18.48
N ILE A 512 18.74 20.16 -18.03
CA ILE A 512 18.66 19.65 -16.67
C ILE A 512 20.06 19.39 -16.14
N ARG A 513 20.20 19.42 -14.83
CA ARG A 513 21.50 19.23 -14.18
C ARG A 513 21.63 17.80 -13.66
N ILE A 514 22.50 17.01 -14.33
CA ILE A 514 22.83 15.64 -13.93
C ILE A 514 24.27 15.62 -13.42
N MET A 515 24.51 15.14 -12.22
CA MET A 515 25.86 15.06 -11.61
C MET A 515 26.67 16.35 -11.77
N GLY A 516 26.01 17.51 -11.59
CA GLY A 516 26.63 18.83 -11.70
C GLY A 516 26.82 19.38 -13.12
N LYS A 517 26.52 18.60 -14.17
CA LYS A 517 26.61 19.03 -15.59
C LYS A 517 25.23 19.33 -16.17
N ASN A 518 25.14 20.36 -16.98
CA ASN A 518 23.91 20.65 -17.72
C ASN A 518 23.84 19.73 -18.94
N VAL A 519 22.78 18.95 -19.05
CA VAL A 519 22.50 18.02 -20.15
C VAL A 519 21.14 18.37 -20.73
N PHE A 520 21.02 18.36 -22.07
CA PHE A 520 19.70 18.45 -22.71
C PHE A 520 19.05 17.08 -22.73
N SER A 521 17.89 16.96 -22.10
CA SER A 521 17.13 15.72 -22.01
C SER A 521 15.72 15.95 -22.53
N PRO A 522 15.17 15.00 -23.31
CA PRO A 522 13.75 14.99 -23.60
C PRO A 522 12.97 14.69 -22.31
N GLY A 523 11.79 15.24 -22.20
CA GLY A 523 10.95 15.01 -21.03
C GLY A 523 9.50 15.36 -21.26
N SER A 524 8.70 15.14 -20.24
CA SER A 524 7.26 15.40 -20.25
C SER A 524 6.92 16.42 -19.16
N GLU A 525 6.31 17.53 -19.57
CA GLU A 525 5.70 18.49 -18.67
C GLU A 525 4.21 18.17 -18.55
N ILE A 526 3.80 17.73 -17.34
CA ILE A 526 2.43 17.35 -17.02
C ILE A 526 1.77 18.54 -16.35
N GLU A 527 0.65 18.99 -16.89
CA GLU A 527 -0.18 20.02 -16.29
C GLU A 527 -1.46 19.37 -15.78
N LEU A 528 -1.68 19.43 -14.48
CA LEU A 528 -2.84 18.89 -13.79
C LEU A 528 -3.71 20.05 -13.31
N THR A 529 -4.98 20.08 -13.67
CA THR A 529 -5.96 21.04 -13.19
C THR A 529 -6.90 20.33 -12.21
N LEU A 530 -6.96 20.81 -10.97
CA LEU A 530 -7.80 20.29 -9.90
C LEU A 530 -8.94 21.26 -9.59
N ASP A 531 -10.10 20.73 -9.26
CA ASP A 531 -11.31 21.50 -8.92
C ASP A 531 -11.41 21.85 -7.44
N THR A 532 -10.38 21.57 -6.65
CA THR A 532 -10.34 21.86 -5.22
C THR A 532 -9.19 22.78 -4.86
N GLN A 533 -9.45 23.67 -3.92
CA GLN A 533 -8.44 24.53 -3.31
C GLN A 533 -7.81 23.89 -2.08
N ASN A 534 -8.52 23.01 -1.41
CA ASN A 534 -8.09 22.31 -0.20
C ASN A 534 -7.70 20.87 -0.54
N GLY A 535 -6.61 20.38 0.02
CA GLY A 535 -6.16 19.01 -0.16
C GLY A 535 -5.35 18.75 -1.43
N PHE A 536 -5.11 19.76 -2.27
CA PHE A 536 -4.39 19.53 -3.53
C PHE A 536 -2.89 19.23 -3.32
N LEU A 537 -2.28 19.71 -2.24
CA LEU A 537 -0.85 19.49 -1.99
C LEU A 537 -0.52 18.03 -1.73
N ALA A 538 -1.28 17.38 -0.86
CA ALA A 538 -1.09 15.96 -0.55
C ALA A 538 -1.20 15.09 -1.81
N PHE A 539 -2.30 15.28 -2.54
CA PHE A 539 -2.57 14.52 -3.75
C PHE A 539 -1.54 14.79 -4.85
N SER A 540 -1.19 16.06 -5.07
CA SER A 540 -0.19 16.43 -6.06
C SER A 540 1.23 15.95 -5.71
N ASP A 541 1.61 15.90 -4.42
CA ASP A 541 2.89 15.35 -3.98
C ASP A 541 2.99 13.85 -4.27
N VAL A 542 1.91 13.10 -4.02
CA VAL A 542 1.83 11.68 -4.35
C VAL A 542 1.88 11.46 -5.86
N LEU A 543 1.09 12.21 -6.63
CA LEU A 543 1.10 12.12 -8.09
C LEU A 543 2.45 12.51 -8.70
N ASN A 544 3.11 13.55 -8.18
CA ASN A 544 4.44 13.91 -8.61
C ASN A 544 5.44 12.78 -8.40
N ARG A 545 5.36 12.09 -7.25
CA ARG A 545 6.22 10.95 -6.94
C ARG A 545 5.89 9.73 -7.81
N PHE A 546 4.60 9.50 -8.06
CA PHE A 546 4.12 8.47 -8.97
C PHE A 546 4.65 8.66 -10.38
N PHE A 547 4.50 9.84 -10.96
CA PHE A 547 5.00 10.14 -12.31
C PHE A 547 6.51 9.95 -12.42
N GLN A 548 7.28 10.25 -11.38
CA GLN A 548 8.72 10.04 -11.36
C GLN A 548 9.10 8.57 -11.50
N GLN A 549 8.28 7.66 -10.97
CA GLN A 549 8.54 6.21 -11.06
C GLN A 549 8.41 5.68 -12.49
N PHE A 550 7.61 6.33 -13.35
CA PHE A 550 7.48 5.97 -14.77
C PHE A 550 8.53 6.63 -15.67
N CYS A 551 9.30 7.55 -15.13
CA CYS A 551 10.28 8.25 -15.91
C CYS A 551 11.55 7.40 -16.06
N SER A 552 11.95 7.17 -17.31
CA SER A 552 13.23 6.52 -17.58
C SER A 552 14.41 7.45 -17.23
N PHE A 553 15.54 6.86 -16.97
CA PHE A 553 16.78 7.54 -16.57
C PHE A 553 17.25 8.64 -17.55
N ASP A 554 16.96 8.50 -18.86
CA ASP A 554 17.34 9.44 -19.92
C ASP A 554 16.33 10.59 -20.13
N ARG A 555 15.23 10.59 -19.37
CA ARG A 555 14.14 11.57 -19.49
C ARG A 555 13.92 12.33 -18.18
N TYR A 556 13.21 13.46 -18.28
CA TYR A 556 12.72 14.16 -17.11
C TYR A 556 11.20 14.25 -17.10
N ILE A 557 10.65 14.41 -15.90
CA ILE A 557 9.25 14.77 -15.68
C ILE A 557 9.18 16.03 -14.84
N GLN A 558 8.21 16.88 -15.16
CA GLN A 558 7.83 18.04 -14.36
C GLN A 558 6.32 18.09 -14.23
N LEU A 559 5.83 18.11 -12.99
CA LEU A 559 4.42 18.33 -12.70
C LEU A 559 4.17 19.80 -12.37
N SER A 560 3.13 20.37 -12.98
CA SER A 560 2.58 21.68 -12.67
C SER A 560 1.11 21.54 -12.32
N VAL A 561 0.68 22.12 -11.21
CA VAL A 561 -0.69 22.03 -10.71
C VAL A 561 -1.36 23.39 -10.84
N LYS A 562 -2.56 23.40 -11.44
CA LYS A 562 -3.46 24.53 -11.53
C LYS A 562 -4.73 24.25 -10.74
N ILE A 563 -5.37 25.27 -10.25
CA ILE A 563 -6.69 25.17 -9.62
C ILE A 563 -7.71 25.72 -10.61
N TYR A 564 -8.77 24.95 -10.84
CA TYR A 564 -9.86 25.37 -11.73
C TYR A 564 -10.47 26.69 -11.26
N GLY A 565 -10.71 27.60 -12.18
CA GLY A 565 -11.24 28.95 -11.87
C GLY A 565 -10.22 29.93 -11.29
N ARG A 566 -8.94 29.57 -11.15
CA ARG A 566 -7.84 30.50 -10.78
C ARG A 566 -6.82 30.63 -11.89
N ASP A 567 -6.42 31.86 -12.18
CA ASP A 567 -5.34 32.11 -13.12
C ASP A 567 -3.97 31.81 -12.48
N GLY A 568 -3.13 31.13 -13.24
CA GLY A 568 -1.76 30.83 -12.84
C GLY A 568 -1.53 29.40 -12.36
N ILE A 569 -0.27 29.11 -12.04
CA ILE A 569 0.18 27.82 -11.53
C ILE A 569 0.17 27.87 -10.01
N ALA A 570 -0.62 27.02 -9.36
CA ALA A 570 -0.69 26.93 -7.90
C ALA A 570 0.60 26.34 -7.31
N LYS A 571 1.14 25.28 -7.94
CA LYS A 571 2.40 24.65 -7.55
C LYS A 571 3.13 24.10 -8.77
N ARG A 572 4.42 24.36 -8.85
CA ARG A 572 5.30 23.76 -9.86
C ARG A 572 6.39 22.96 -9.16
N TYR A 573 6.46 21.70 -9.51
CA TYR A 573 7.51 20.81 -9.01
C TYR A 573 8.80 20.98 -9.79
N PRO A 574 9.97 20.68 -9.22
CA PRO A 574 11.23 20.72 -9.94
C PRO A 574 11.25 19.64 -11.02
N LYS A 575 12.06 19.86 -12.05
CA LYS A 575 12.35 18.85 -13.07
C LYS A 575 13.18 17.74 -12.43
N ILE A 576 12.67 16.51 -12.49
CA ILE A 576 13.29 15.36 -11.87
C ILE A 576 13.51 14.29 -12.93
N HIS A 577 14.67 13.64 -12.87
CA HIS A 577 15.00 12.46 -13.67
C HIS A 577 14.30 11.24 -13.12
N GLY A 578 14.00 10.32 -14.01
CA GLY A 578 13.60 8.99 -13.61
C GLY A 578 14.76 8.20 -12.98
N SER A 579 14.39 7.21 -12.19
CA SER A 579 15.31 6.26 -11.58
C SER A 579 15.29 4.89 -12.26
N GLN A 580 14.41 4.69 -13.22
CA GLN A 580 14.26 3.42 -13.92
C GLN A 580 15.19 3.35 -15.13
N LEU A 581 15.82 2.20 -15.34
CA LEU A 581 16.43 1.84 -16.60
C LEU A 581 15.31 1.75 -17.65
N ALA A 582 15.52 2.34 -18.83
CA ALA A 582 14.57 2.19 -19.92
C ALA A 582 14.40 0.69 -20.23
N MET A 583 13.15 0.19 -20.08
CA MET A 583 12.79 -1.15 -20.55
C MET A 583 12.64 -1.13 -22.07
#